data_21942293f6a198affff3f672b8736c64
#
_entry.id   21942293f6a198affff3f672b8736c64
#
_cell.length_a   1.000
_cell.length_b   1.000
_cell.length_c   1.000
_cell.angle_alpha   90.00
_cell.angle_beta   90.00
_cell.angle_gamma   90.00
#
_symmetry.space_group_name_H-M   'P 1'
#
loop_
_entity.id
_entity.type
_entity.pdbx_description
1 polymer ?
#
loop_
_entity_poly.entity_id
_entity_poly.type
_entity_poly.pdbx_seq_one_letter_code
_entity_poly.pdbx_strand_id
1 'polypeptide(L)'
;MSVAEPVLTAADRAAWDRWSRTCAMHARTVEHRRRVESARRTVAEAFDASTSWAVMVSGGKDSTALASVVAGVAPGVQLASEKDDMDYPGEREYVESLAARLGCPIDIITPPVSPREVIARMGAEVGAMGDWHGRAAELSRVCFYEPVEAYSSRFAGVFLGLRQDESRGRRMNRATHGRLYRKASARHADGQLVCTPIADWRDVDVYGYLGARGIDLLPVYRCIDFMHRDRPGAIRKSWWIPEGNAARHGGVAWLRRYYPSLYRTLVDLVPSAAELT
;
A
#
# COMPACT_ATOMS: atom_id res chain seq x y z
N MET A 1 0.46 0.87 20.76
CA MET A 1 1.76 1.55 20.45
C MET A 1 1.46 2.72 19.54
N SER A 2 2.14 3.86 19.69
CA SER A 2 1.97 5.00 18.78
C SER A 2 2.52 4.66 17.40
N VAL A 3 1.85 5.10 16.32
CA VAL A 3 2.37 5.01 14.96
C VAL A 3 3.74 5.70 14.90
N ALA A 4 4.72 5.10 14.24
CA ALA A 4 6.05 5.71 14.12
C ALA A 4 5.97 7.05 13.39
N GLU A 5 6.34 8.12 14.08
CA GLU A 5 6.37 9.47 13.51
C GLU A 5 7.72 9.75 12.85
N PRO A 6 7.74 10.28 11.63
CA PRO A 6 8.97 10.68 10.96
C PRO A 6 9.51 11.99 11.53
N VAL A 7 10.82 12.14 11.48
CA VAL A 7 11.49 13.41 11.81
C VAL A 7 11.35 14.38 10.63
N LEU A 8 10.37 15.28 10.70
CA LEU A 8 10.08 16.25 9.65
C LEU A 8 10.77 17.60 9.89
N THR A 9 11.37 18.16 8.85
CA THR A 9 11.85 19.55 8.85
C THR A 9 10.70 20.55 8.61
N ALA A 10 10.96 21.83 8.80
CA ALA A 10 9.99 22.87 8.43
C ALA A 10 9.68 22.86 6.92
N ALA A 11 10.68 22.54 6.08
CA ALA A 11 10.50 22.42 4.64
C ALA A 11 9.59 21.25 4.26
N ASP A 12 9.73 20.09 4.92
CA ASP A 12 8.86 18.91 4.71
C ASP A 12 7.41 19.26 5.05
N ARG A 13 7.18 19.89 6.19
CA ARG A 13 5.84 20.34 6.62
C ARG A 13 5.23 21.33 5.62
N ALA A 14 6.00 22.34 5.21
CA ALA A 14 5.54 23.32 4.24
C ALA A 14 5.22 22.69 2.86
N ALA A 15 6.01 21.71 2.42
CA ALA A 15 5.74 20.96 1.19
C ALA A 15 4.45 20.14 1.30
N TRP A 16 4.24 19.45 2.43
CA TRP A 16 3.02 18.71 2.71
C TRP A 16 1.78 19.62 2.74
N ASP A 17 1.87 20.78 3.38
CA ASP A 17 0.77 21.73 3.44
C ASP A 17 0.39 22.27 2.06
N ARG A 18 1.37 22.57 1.21
CA ARG A 18 1.10 22.98 -0.18
C ARG A 18 0.40 21.86 -0.97
N TRP A 19 0.92 20.63 -0.84
CA TRP A 19 0.33 19.46 -1.49
C TRP A 19 -1.11 19.22 -1.03
N SER A 20 -1.34 19.23 0.27
CA SER A 20 -2.67 19.03 0.86
C SER A 20 -3.68 20.08 0.37
N ARG A 21 -3.27 21.37 0.29
CA ARG A 21 -4.13 22.42 -0.29
C ARG A 21 -4.44 22.15 -1.77
N THR A 22 -3.45 21.74 -2.54
CA THR A 22 -3.65 21.39 -3.97
C THR A 22 -4.67 20.26 -4.11
N CYS A 23 -4.53 19.21 -3.32
CA CYS A 23 -5.46 18.07 -3.31
C CYS A 23 -6.86 18.48 -2.87
N ALA A 24 -6.98 19.34 -1.85
CA ALA A 24 -8.27 19.85 -1.39
C ALA A 24 -8.99 20.71 -2.47
N MET A 25 -8.25 21.50 -3.23
CA MET A 25 -8.81 22.23 -4.38
C MET A 25 -9.26 21.27 -5.49
N HIS A 26 -8.42 20.28 -5.82
CA HIS A 26 -8.76 19.27 -6.83
C HIS A 26 -10.01 18.48 -6.45
N ALA A 27 -10.19 18.12 -5.18
CA ALA A 27 -11.37 17.40 -4.69
C ALA A 27 -12.71 18.09 -4.97
N ARG A 28 -12.69 19.43 -5.21
CA ARG A 28 -13.88 20.22 -5.55
C ARG A 28 -14.20 20.24 -7.04
N THR A 29 -13.31 19.71 -7.90
CA THR A 29 -13.49 19.75 -9.36
C THR A 29 -14.55 18.76 -9.84
N VAL A 30 -15.13 19.04 -11.00
CA VAL A 30 -16.07 18.13 -11.68
C VAL A 30 -15.37 16.84 -12.09
N GLU A 31 -14.10 16.93 -12.54
CA GLU A 31 -13.30 15.79 -12.92
C GLU A 31 -13.14 14.80 -11.76
N HIS A 32 -12.76 15.28 -10.58
CA HIS A 32 -12.63 14.45 -9.38
C HIS A 32 -13.95 13.77 -9.02
N ARG A 33 -15.07 14.52 -9.00
CA ARG A 33 -16.39 13.95 -8.72
C ARG A 33 -16.78 12.84 -9.70
N ARG A 34 -16.51 13.05 -11.01
CA ARG A 34 -16.76 12.02 -12.04
C ARG A 34 -15.93 10.76 -11.81
N ARG A 35 -14.65 10.90 -11.39
CA ARG A 35 -13.80 9.74 -11.07
C ARG A 35 -14.31 8.97 -9.86
N VAL A 36 -14.72 9.67 -8.80
CA VAL A 36 -15.31 9.04 -7.60
C VAL A 36 -16.59 8.28 -7.98
N GLU A 37 -17.47 8.90 -8.75
CA GLU A 37 -18.72 8.26 -9.18
C GLU A 37 -18.47 7.06 -10.10
N SER A 38 -17.50 7.17 -11.00
CA SER A 38 -17.07 6.04 -11.84
C SER A 38 -16.51 4.87 -11.02
N ALA A 39 -15.74 5.16 -9.95
CA ALA A 39 -15.24 4.12 -9.07
C ALA A 39 -16.38 3.41 -8.31
N ARG A 40 -17.37 4.18 -7.81
CA ARG A 40 -18.55 3.62 -7.13
C ARG A 40 -19.38 2.74 -8.05
N ARG A 41 -19.59 3.15 -9.31
CA ARG A 41 -20.29 2.30 -10.30
C ARG A 41 -19.54 1.00 -10.55
N THR A 42 -18.22 1.03 -10.70
CA THR A 42 -17.41 -0.19 -10.85
C THR A 42 -17.55 -1.12 -9.63
N VAL A 43 -17.65 -0.57 -8.42
CA VAL A 43 -17.94 -1.39 -7.22
C VAL A 43 -19.32 -2.00 -7.29
N ALA A 44 -20.36 -1.26 -7.69
CA ALA A 44 -21.72 -1.79 -7.84
C ALA A 44 -21.76 -2.92 -8.90
N GLU A 45 -21.15 -2.70 -10.07
CA GLU A 45 -21.00 -3.72 -11.12
C GLU A 45 -20.31 -5.00 -10.60
N ALA A 46 -19.33 -4.87 -9.71
CA ALA A 46 -18.67 -6.02 -9.09
C ALA A 46 -19.64 -6.79 -8.18
N PHE A 47 -20.46 -6.11 -7.39
CA PHE A 47 -21.47 -6.76 -6.54
C PHE A 47 -22.62 -7.35 -7.33
N ASP A 48 -22.94 -6.85 -8.52
CA ASP A 48 -23.87 -7.50 -9.46
C ASP A 48 -23.31 -8.83 -9.98
N ALA A 49 -21.97 -8.92 -10.14
CA ALA A 49 -21.31 -10.14 -10.61
C ALA A 49 -21.14 -11.22 -9.51
N SER A 50 -21.05 -10.83 -8.24
CA SER A 50 -20.93 -11.74 -7.08
C SER A 50 -21.19 -10.98 -5.79
N THR A 51 -21.66 -11.67 -4.76
CA THR A 51 -21.81 -11.14 -3.39
C THR A 51 -20.63 -11.43 -2.47
N SER A 52 -19.68 -12.27 -2.91
CA SER A 52 -18.55 -12.74 -2.10
C SER A 52 -17.26 -12.01 -2.46
N TRP A 53 -16.95 -10.94 -1.72
CA TRP A 53 -15.80 -10.06 -1.96
C TRP A 53 -14.99 -9.80 -0.70
N ALA A 54 -13.65 -9.68 -0.86
CA ALA A 54 -12.76 -9.10 0.13
C ALA A 54 -12.06 -7.86 -0.43
N VAL A 55 -11.85 -6.85 0.42
CA VAL A 55 -11.06 -5.65 0.11
C VAL A 55 -9.67 -5.80 0.72
N MET A 56 -8.64 -5.83 -0.10
CA MET A 56 -7.26 -5.95 0.37
C MET A 56 -6.72 -4.57 0.77
N VAL A 57 -6.40 -4.41 2.06
CA VAL A 57 -5.99 -3.14 2.67
C VAL A 57 -4.58 -3.26 3.22
N SER A 58 -3.60 -2.66 2.55
CA SER A 58 -2.20 -2.67 2.99
C SER A 58 -1.85 -1.54 3.98
N GLY A 59 -2.78 -0.65 4.34
CA GLY A 59 -2.48 0.60 5.06
C GLY A 59 -1.92 1.72 4.17
N GLY A 60 -1.64 1.44 2.91
CA GLY A 60 -1.22 2.44 1.94
C GLY A 60 -2.37 3.37 1.52
N LYS A 61 -2.04 4.58 1.03
CA LYS A 61 -3.01 5.60 0.62
C LYS A 61 -4.06 5.08 -0.38
N ASP A 62 -3.63 4.24 -1.32
CA ASP A 62 -4.48 3.75 -2.39
C ASP A 62 -5.46 2.68 -1.89
N SER A 63 -4.99 1.73 -1.10
CA SER A 63 -5.85 0.72 -0.46
C SER A 63 -6.80 1.33 0.58
N THR A 64 -6.37 2.39 1.28
CA THR A 64 -7.22 3.17 2.19
C THR A 64 -8.36 3.87 1.44
N ALA A 65 -8.05 4.52 0.31
CA ALA A 65 -9.06 5.15 -0.54
C ALA A 65 -10.02 4.12 -1.13
N LEU A 66 -9.49 2.98 -1.61
CA LEU A 66 -10.29 1.86 -2.09
C LEU A 66 -11.26 1.37 -1.03
N ALA A 67 -10.78 1.05 0.18
CA ALA A 67 -11.63 0.57 1.28
C ALA A 67 -12.78 1.54 1.57
N SER A 68 -12.49 2.85 1.61
CA SER A 68 -13.50 3.88 1.81
C SER A 68 -14.51 3.98 0.66
N VAL A 69 -14.09 3.79 -0.59
CA VAL A 69 -15.00 3.78 -1.75
C VAL A 69 -15.91 2.56 -1.68
N VAL A 70 -15.34 1.37 -1.42
CA VAL A 70 -16.11 0.11 -1.40
C VAL A 70 -17.08 0.09 -0.23
N ALA A 71 -16.65 0.46 0.99
CA ALA A 71 -17.51 0.54 2.17
C ALA A 71 -18.67 1.54 1.98
N GLY A 72 -18.45 2.61 1.21
CA GLY A 72 -19.51 3.58 0.88
C GLY A 72 -20.57 3.07 -0.11
N VAL A 73 -20.32 1.94 -0.80
CA VAL A 73 -21.27 1.27 -1.70
C VAL A 73 -21.84 0.01 -1.06
N ALA A 74 -20.99 -0.76 -0.38
CA ALA A 74 -21.31 -2.02 0.29
C ALA A 74 -20.89 -1.96 1.77
N PRO A 75 -21.73 -1.37 2.65
CA PRO A 75 -21.44 -1.32 4.08
C PRO A 75 -21.23 -2.71 4.67
N GLY A 76 -20.26 -2.84 5.58
CA GLY A 76 -19.95 -4.12 6.22
C GLY A 76 -19.16 -5.11 5.33
N VAL A 77 -18.63 -4.67 4.19
CA VAL A 77 -17.77 -5.53 3.34
C VAL A 77 -16.55 -6.02 4.11
N GLN A 78 -16.13 -7.26 3.88
CA GLN A 78 -14.96 -7.83 4.52
C GLN A 78 -13.68 -7.12 4.06
N LEU A 79 -12.92 -6.56 4.99
CA LEU A 79 -11.55 -6.10 4.77
C LEU A 79 -10.55 -7.17 5.16
N ALA A 80 -9.38 -7.16 4.54
CA ALA A 80 -8.27 -8.02 4.91
C ALA A 80 -6.95 -7.27 4.76
N SER A 81 -6.06 -7.45 5.73
CA SER A 81 -4.74 -6.81 5.74
C SER A 81 -3.69 -7.82 6.12
N GLU A 82 -2.71 -8.01 5.25
CA GLU A 82 -1.51 -8.74 5.65
C GLU A 82 -0.65 -7.81 6.51
N LYS A 83 -0.16 -8.33 7.65
CA LYS A 83 0.65 -7.60 8.63
C LYS A 83 1.74 -8.48 9.20
N ASP A 84 2.95 -7.94 9.17
CA ASP A 84 4.15 -8.60 9.64
C ASP A 84 5.05 -7.68 10.50
N ASP A 85 6.23 -8.20 10.88
CA ASP A 85 7.19 -7.48 11.72
C ASP A 85 8.09 -6.49 10.95
N MET A 86 7.88 -6.37 9.64
CA MET A 86 8.55 -5.39 8.78
C MET A 86 7.65 -4.21 8.40
N ASP A 87 6.40 -4.21 8.84
CA ASP A 87 5.52 -3.06 8.73
C ASP A 87 6.01 -1.87 9.56
N TYR A 88 5.61 -0.65 9.18
CA TYR A 88 5.87 0.51 10.04
C TYR A 88 5.16 0.35 11.39
N PRO A 89 5.84 0.67 12.50
CA PRO A 89 5.23 0.59 13.83
C PRO A 89 3.89 1.35 13.89
N GLY A 90 2.85 0.71 14.41
CA GLY A 90 1.49 1.26 14.50
C GLY A 90 0.64 1.12 13.24
N GLU A 91 1.14 0.45 12.22
CA GLU A 91 0.41 0.25 10.97
C GLU A 91 -0.77 -0.72 11.13
N ARG A 92 -0.61 -1.74 11.97
CA ARG A 92 -1.70 -2.67 12.30
C ARG A 92 -2.85 -1.93 12.96
N GLU A 93 -2.56 -1.14 13.99
CA GLU A 93 -3.55 -0.33 14.69
C GLU A 93 -4.22 0.69 13.76
N TYR A 94 -3.46 1.19 12.77
CA TYR A 94 -4.00 2.07 11.75
C TYR A 94 -5.08 1.39 10.90
N VAL A 95 -4.81 0.18 10.36
CA VAL A 95 -5.79 -0.52 9.52
C VAL A 95 -7.00 -1.00 10.33
N GLU A 96 -6.82 -1.41 11.58
CA GLU A 96 -7.90 -1.76 12.50
C GLU A 96 -8.79 -0.54 12.82
N SER A 97 -8.18 0.62 13.08
CA SER A 97 -8.90 1.89 13.29
C SER A 97 -9.64 2.34 12.03
N LEU A 98 -9.04 2.18 10.85
CA LEU A 98 -9.70 2.46 9.58
C LEU A 98 -10.93 1.57 9.39
N ALA A 99 -10.82 0.27 9.66
CA ALA A 99 -11.93 -0.67 9.55
C ALA A 99 -13.09 -0.30 10.49
N ALA A 100 -12.77 0.02 11.76
CA ALA A 100 -13.74 0.48 12.73
C ALA A 100 -14.46 1.77 12.28
N ARG A 101 -13.70 2.74 11.74
CA ARG A 101 -14.23 3.98 11.18
C ARG A 101 -15.17 3.75 10.01
N LEU A 102 -14.87 2.76 9.16
CA LEU A 102 -15.68 2.39 8.00
C LEU A 102 -16.87 1.49 8.35
N GLY A 103 -16.97 1.00 9.59
CA GLY A 103 -17.97 0.03 10.03
C GLY A 103 -17.83 -1.32 9.33
N CYS A 104 -16.61 -1.73 9.02
CA CYS A 104 -16.31 -2.96 8.29
C CYS A 104 -15.54 -3.95 9.17
N PRO A 105 -15.81 -5.26 9.09
CA PRO A 105 -14.95 -6.28 9.68
C PRO A 105 -13.59 -6.29 8.98
N ILE A 106 -12.52 -6.65 9.73
CA ILE A 106 -11.18 -6.80 9.18
C ILE A 106 -10.53 -8.07 9.73
N ASP A 107 -9.96 -8.87 8.81
CA ASP A 107 -9.09 -9.98 9.17
C ASP A 107 -7.63 -9.58 8.97
N ILE A 108 -6.80 -9.90 9.95
CA ILE A 108 -5.35 -9.71 9.87
C ILE A 108 -4.72 -11.02 9.44
N ILE A 109 -4.05 -11.00 8.29
CA ILE A 109 -3.32 -12.12 7.73
C ILE A 109 -1.88 -12.03 8.24
N THR A 110 -1.46 -12.97 9.07
CA THR A 110 -0.07 -13.01 9.54
C THR A 110 0.68 -14.08 8.76
N PRO A 111 1.84 -13.76 8.16
CA PRO A 111 2.65 -14.74 7.47
C PRO A 111 3.16 -15.81 8.42
N PRO A 112 3.35 -17.07 7.96
CA PRO A 112 3.83 -18.15 8.79
C PRO A 112 5.30 -18.03 9.18
N VAL A 113 6.02 -17.12 8.54
CA VAL A 113 7.46 -16.89 8.73
C VAL A 113 7.68 -15.41 9.00
N SER A 114 8.53 -15.08 9.97
CA SER A 114 8.95 -13.70 10.24
C SER A 114 9.85 -13.18 9.11
N PRO A 115 9.42 -12.17 8.34
CA PRO A 115 10.29 -11.55 7.33
C PRO A 115 11.58 -11.02 7.92
N ARG A 116 11.52 -10.44 9.12
CA ARG A 116 12.68 -9.90 9.82
C ARG A 116 13.72 -10.98 10.14
N GLU A 117 13.31 -12.16 10.59
CA GLU A 117 14.22 -13.28 10.85
C GLU A 117 14.86 -13.81 9.58
N VAL A 118 14.09 -13.88 8.48
CA VAL A 118 14.62 -14.28 7.18
C VAL A 118 15.65 -13.27 6.69
N ILE A 119 15.34 -11.97 6.76
CA ILE A 119 16.24 -10.89 6.37
C ILE A 119 17.53 -10.92 7.20
N ALA A 120 17.43 -11.10 8.52
CA ALA A 120 18.59 -11.19 9.38
C ALA A 120 19.53 -12.35 9.01
N ARG A 121 18.97 -13.53 8.71
CA ARG A 121 19.73 -14.69 8.22
C ARG A 121 20.35 -14.43 6.85
N MET A 122 19.60 -13.83 5.92
CA MET A 122 20.09 -13.48 4.58
C MET A 122 21.18 -12.43 4.64
N GLY A 123 21.05 -11.40 5.49
CA GLY A 123 22.03 -10.34 5.67
C GLY A 123 23.38 -10.87 6.19
N ALA A 124 23.37 -11.89 7.05
CA ALA A 124 24.57 -12.54 7.52
C ALA A 124 25.29 -13.37 6.42
N GLU A 125 24.54 -13.91 5.46
CA GLU A 125 25.07 -14.76 4.38
C GLU A 125 25.54 -13.96 3.15
N VAL A 126 24.93 -12.81 2.88
CA VAL A 126 25.05 -12.12 1.57
C VAL A 126 25.92 -10.87 1.61
N GLY A 127 26.31 -10.37 2.78
CA GLY A 127 27.29 -9.30 2.99
C GLY A 127 26.99 -7.92 2.39
N ALA A 128 26.20 -7.81 1.34
CA ALA A 128 25.80 -6.55 0.73
C ALA A 128 24.32 -6.57 0.35
N MET A 129 23.62 -5.46 0.54
CA MET A 129 22.21 -5.31 0.10
C MET A 129 22.04 -5.44 -1.43
N GLY A 130 23.13 -5.82 -2.15
CA GLY A 130 23.18 -5.92 -3.60
C GLY A 130 22.59 -7.19 -4.21
N ASP A 131 22.55 -8.29 -3.48
CA ASP A 131 22.23 -9.62 -4.05
C ASP A 131 20.83 -10.14 -3.68
N TRP A 132 19.95 -9.24 -3.28
CA TRP A 132 18.58 -9.54 -2.86
C TRP A 132 17.65 -10.00 -4.01
N HIS A 133 18.04 -9.84 -5.28
CA HIS A 133 17.11 -9.99 -6.41
C HIS A 133 16.46 -11.37 -6.53
N GLY A 134 17.17 -12.46 -6.28
CA GLY A 134 16.57 -13.80 -6.31
C GLY A 134 15.81 -14.15 -5.03
N ARG A 135 16.36 -13.77 -3.89
CA ARG A 135 15.82 -14.10 -2.56
C ARG A 135 14.69 -13.17 -2.13
N ALA A 136 14.68 -11.90 -2.58
CA ALA A 136 13.57 -10.98 -2.36
C ALA A 136 12.26 -11.49 -2.98
N ALA A 137 12.32 -12.14 -4.14
CA ALA A 137 11.16 -12.75 -4.76
C ALA A 137 10.61 -13.92 -3.93
N GLU A 138 11.49 -14.77 -3.39
CA GLU A 138 11.11 -15.88 -2.51
C GLU A 138 10.52 -15.37 -1.20
N LEU A 139 11.16 -14.39 -0.56
CA LEU A 139 10.68 -13.74 0.65
C LEU A 139 9.29 -13.14 0.44
N SER A 140 9.12 -12.39 -0.64
CA SER A 140 7.81 -11.82 -0.99
C SER A 140 6.76 -12.89 -1.25
N ARG A 141 7.15 -14.01 -1.87
CA ARG A 141 6.26 -15.13 -2.13
C ARG A 141 5.75 -15.75 -0.83
N VAL A 142 6.66 -16.11 0.08
CA VAL A 142 6.32 -16.83 1.32
C VAL A 142 5.66 -15.93 2.35
N CYS A 143 6.14 -14.69 2.50
CA CYS A 143 5.66 -13.78 3.53
C CYS A 143 4.43 -12.97 3.09
N PHE A 144 4.23 -12.75 1.79
CA PHE A 144 3.13 -11.91 1.30
C PHE A 144 2.20 -12.63 0.34
N TYR A 145 2.71 -13.13 -0.81
CA TYR A 145 1.82 -13.62 -1.86
C TYR A 145 1.05 -14.88 -1.48
N GLU A 146 1.71 -15.89 -0.92
CA GLU A 146 1.05 -17.16 -0.54
C GLU A 146 0.01 -16.98 0.58
N PRO A 147 0.30 -16.28 1.70
CA PRO A 147 -0.70 -16.02 2.74
C PRO A 147 -1.90 -15.22 2.23
N VAL A 148 -1.66 -14.18 1.42
CA VAL A 148 -2.70 -13.34 0.83
C VAL A 148 -3.54 -14.14 -0.16
N GLU A 149 -2.94 -14.98 -1.02
CA GLU A 149 -3.66 -15.84 -1.94
C GLU A 149 -4.48 -16.90 -1.21
N ALA A 150 -3.90 -17.54 -0.19
CA ALA A 150 -4.60 -18.51 0.64
C ALA A 150 -5.83 -17.91 1.32
N TYR A 151 -5.72 -16.68 1.82
CA TYR A 151 -6.84 -15.96 2.40
C TYR A 151 -7.87 -15.55 1.36
N SER A 152 -7.43 -14.86 0.30
CA SER A 152 -8.31 -14.27 -0.72
C SER A 152 -9.08 -15.31 -1.52
N SER A 153 -8.54 -16.52 -1.65
CA SER A 153 -9.21 -17.63 -2.35
C SER A 153 -10.51 -18.11 -1.69
N ARG A 154 -10.83 -17.66 -0.47
CA ARG A 154 -12.13 -17.91 0.18
C ARG A 154 -13.27 -17.08 -0.41
N PHE A 155 -12.95 -16.08 -1.24
CA PHE A 155 -13.90 -15.14 -1.84
C PHE A 155 -13.94 -15.32 -3.35
N ALA A 156 -15.12 -15.12 -3.94
CA ALA A 156 -15.28 -15.14 -5.39
C ALA A 156 -14.48 -14.01 -6.07
N GLY A 157 -14.27 -12.91 -5.37
CA GLY A 157 -13.50 -11.79 -5.88
C GLY A 157 -12.76 -10.97 -4.83
N VAL A 158 -11.78 -10.20 -5.32
CA VAL A 158 -10.98 -9.28 -4.51
C VAL A 158 -10.98 -7.87 -5.10
N PHE A 159 -11.09 -6.88 -4.22
CA PHE A 159 -10.84 -5.48 -4.56
C PHE A 159 -9.39 -5.13 -4.28
N LEU A 160 -8.69 -4.53 -5.26
CA LEU A 160 -7.30 -4.13 -5.16
C LEU A 160 -7.14 -2.63 -5.46
N GLY A 161 -6.37 -1.92 -4.63
CA GLY A 161 -6.04 -0.50 -4.77
C GLY A 161 -4.95 -0.23 -5.81
N LEU A 162 -5.01 -0.88 -6.97
CA LEU A 162 -4.02 -0.72 -8.03
C LEU A 162 -4.39 0.44 -8.96
N ARG A 163 -3.40 1.28 -9.29
CA ARG A 163 -3.59 2.42 -10.21
C ARG A 163 -2.66 2.31 -11.41
N GLN A 164 -3.17 2.65 -12.59
CA GLN A 164 -2.40 2.64 -13.85
C GLN A 164 -1.23 3.64 -13.83
N ASP A 165 -1.32 4.68 -13.01
CA ASP A 165 -0.33 5.75 -12.90
C ASP A 165 0.98 5.28 -12.23
N GLU A 166 0.94 4.16 -11.50
CA GLU A 166 2.05 3.69 -10.69
C GLU A 166 3.10 2.88 -11.45
N SER A 167 2.73 2.24 -12.57
CA SER A 167 3.68 1.50 -13.40
C SER A 167 3.15 1.23 -14.81
N ARG A 168 4.10 0.99 -15.75
CA ARG A 168 3.77 0.57 -17.12
C ARG A 168 2.97 -0.74 -17.11
N GLY A 169 3.35 -1.72 -16.28
CA GLY A 169 2.66 -3.02 -16.20
C GLY A 169 1.20 -2.86 -15.75
N ARG A 170 0.92 -2.01 -14.73
CA ARG A 170 -0.45 -1.72 -14.27
C ARG A 170 -1.27 -1.02 -15.34
N ARG A 171 -0.66 -0.11 -16.11
CA ARG A 171 -1.31 0.56 -17.25
C ARG A 171 -1.68 -0.43 -18.35
N MET A 172 -0.78 -1.35 -18.70
CA MET A 172 -1.05 -2.39 -19.68
C MET A 172 -2.16 -3.34 -19.18
N ASN A 173 -2.09 -3.81 -17.94
CA ASN A 173 -3.13 -4.65 -17.35
C ASN A 173 -4.50 -3.97 -17.41
N ARG A 174 -4.58 -2.69 -17.03
CA ARG A 174 -5.81 -1.88 -17.10
C ARG A 174 -6.35 -1.77 -18.53
N ALA A 175 -5.47 -1.55 -19.50
CA ALA A 175 -5.86 -1.45 -20.92
C ALA A 175 -6.36 -2.79 -21.49
N THR A 176 -5.76 -3.91 -21.08
CA THR A 176 -6.09 -5.24 -21.57
C THR A 176 -7.37 -5.82 -20.91
N HIS A 177 -7.50 -5.67 -19.60
CA HIS A 177 -8.54 -6.39 -18.82
C HIS A 177 -9.67 -5.50 -18.28
N GLY A 178 -9.52 -4.18 -18.34
CA GLY A 178 -10.49 -3.30 -17.73
C GLY A 178 -10.31 -3.19 -16.21
N ARG A 179 -11.38 -2.79 -15.49
CA ARG A 179 -11.37 -2.62 -14.03
C ARG A 179 -11.95 -3.82 -13.28
N LEU A 180 -12.77 -4.61 -13.93
CA LEU A 180 -13.38 -5.83 -13.41
C LEU A 180 -13.09 -6.96 -14.40
N TYR A 181 -12.37 -7.98 -13.95
CA TYR A 181 -11.95 -9.09 -14.81
C TYR A 181 -11.73 -10.36 -13.99
N ARG A 182 -11.64 -11.50 -14.68
CA ARG A 182 -11.25 -12.78 -14.09
C ARG A 182 -9.75 -13.02 -14.26
N LYS A 183 -9.10 -13.39 -13.19
CA LYS A 183 -7.70 -13.82 -13.18
C LYS A 183 -7.67 -15.34 -12.97
N ALA A 184 -6.86 -16.05 -13.78
CA ALA A 184 -6.62 -17.46 -13.54
C ALA A 184 -6.13 -17.69 -12.10
N SER A 185 -6.70 -18.68 -11.43
CA SER A 185 -6.39 -19.03 -10.06
C SER A 185 -6.39 -20.55 -9.92
N ALA A 186 -5.38 -21.11 -9.27
CA ALA A 186 -5.32 -22.54 -9.00
C ALA A 186 -6.45 -23.03 -8.06
N ARG A 187 -7.08 -22.08 -7.33
CA ARG A 187 -8.12 -22.37 -6.33
C ARG A 187 -9.54 -22.05 -6.79
N HIS A 188 -9.70 -21.48 -7.99
CA HIS A 188 -11.00 -21.16 -8.61
C HIS A 188 -11.00 -21.68 -10.05
N ALA A 189 -11.82 -22.69 -10.34
CA ALA A 189 -11.89 -23.32 -11.66
C ALA A 189 -12.18 -22.30 -12.78
N ASP A 190 -13.09 -21.35 -12.51
CA ASP A 190 -13.47 -20.29 -13.44
C ASP A 190 -12.61 -19.00 -13.30
N GLY A 191 -11.53 -19.06 -12.54
CA GLY A 191 -10.75 -17.89 -12.16
C GLY A 191 -11.40 -17.02 -11.08
N GLN A 192 -10.59 -16.24 -10.37
CA GLN A 192 -11.04 -15.30 -9.34
C GLN A 192 -11.36 -13.93 -9.96
N LEU A 193 -12.45 -13.31 -9.54
CA LEU A 193 -12.76 -11.93 -9.91
C LEU A 193 -11.76 -10.95 -9.26
N VAL A 194 -11.29 -10.02 -10.06
CA VAL A 194 -10.42 -8.91 -9.58
C VAL A 194 -11.09 -7.60 -9.99
N CYS A 195 -11.27 -6.71 -9.01
CA CYS A 195 -11.81 -5.38 -9.25
C CYS A 195 -10.84 -4.30 -8.78
N THR A 196 -10.56 -3.33 -9.66
CA THR A 196 -9.67 -2.21 -9.41
C THR A 196 -10.40 -0.88 -9.65
N PRO A 197 -11.35 -0.49 -8.77
CA PRO A 197 -12.26 0.64 -9.03
C PRO A 197 -11.56 1.98 -9.21
N ILE A 198 -10.43 2.17 -8.53
CA ILE A 198 -9.63 3.41 -8.54
C ILE A 198 -8.48 3.38 -9.56
N ALA A 199 -8.50 2.42 -10.51
CA ALA A 199 -7.39 2.22 -11.46
C ALA A 199 -7.02 3.49 -12.26
N ASP A 200 -7.97 4.36 -12.53
CA ASP A 200 -7.76 5.60 -13.31
C ASP A 200 -7.49 6.84 -12.42
N TRP A 201 -7.37 6.67 -11.10
CA TRP A 201 -7.09 7.78 -10.20
C TRP A 201 -5.61 8.14 -10.23
N ARG A 202 -5.33 9.46 -10.13
CA ARG A 202 -4.00 10.01 -9.89
C ARG A 202 -3.77 10.22 -8.39
N ASP A 203 -2.54 10.49 -7.97
CA ASP A 203 -2.24 10.81 -6.57
C ASP A 203 -3.13 11.92 -6.02
N VAL A 204 -3.31 12.99 -6.78
CA VAL A 204 -4.17 14.12 -6.38
C VAL A 204 -5.63 13.72 -6.14
N ASP A 205 -6.13 12.69 -6.86
CA ASP A 205 -7.49 12.17 -6.64
C ASP A 205 -7.56 11.40 -5.31
N VAL A 206 -6.55 10.58 -5.03
CA VAL A 206 -6.47 9.78 -3.79
C VAL A 206 -6.41 10.68 -2.57
N TYR A 207 -5.45 11.62 -2.54
CA TYR A 207 -5.29 12.54 -1.41
C TYR A 207 -6.49 13.49 -1.28
N GLY A 208 -7.03 13.97 -2.38
CA GLY A 208 -8.23 14.81 -2.39
C GLY A 208 -9.46 14.07 -1.83
N TYR A 209 -9.63 12.81 -2.23
CA TYR A 209 -10.72 11.96 -1.74
C TYR A 209 -10.63 11.69 -0.23
N LEU A 210 -9.44 11.29 0.25
CA LEU A 210 -9.21 10.99 1.66
C LEU A 210 -9.31 12.24 2.53
N GLY A 211 -8.68 13.34 2.11
CA GLY A 211 -8.74 14.61 2.83
C GLY A 211 -10.16 15.18 2.93
N ALA A 212 -10.97 15.09 1.87
CA ALA A 212 -12.36 15.52 1.87
C ALA A 212 -13.25 14.69 2.85
N ARG A 213 -12.80 13.50 3.25
CA ARG A 213 -13.48 12.63 4.23
C ARG A 213 -12.86 12.65 5.61
N GLY A 214 -11.80 13.44 5.80
CA GLY A 214 -11.04 13.48 7.04
C GLY A 214 -10.39 12.15 7.40
N ILE A 215 -10.06 11.31 6.40
CA ILE A 215 -9.36 10.05 6.62
C ILE A 215 -7.87 10.34 6.64
N ASP A 216 -7.27 10.17 7.82
CA ASP A 216 -5.85 10.34 8.02
C ASP A 216 -5.06 9.22 7.35
N LEU A 217 -3.85 9.54 6.93
CA LEU A 217 -2.90 8.61 6.37
C LEU A 217 -1.75 8.34 7.35
N LEU A 218 -1.06 7.22 7.13
CA LEU A 218 0.19 6.95 7.85
C LEU A 218 1.15 8.14 7.73
N PRO A 219 1.88 8.50 8.80
CA PRO A 219 2.77 9.66 8.82
C PRO A 219 3.86 9.65 7.76
N VAL A 220 4.24 8.48 7.27
CA VAL A 220 5.24 8.30 6.21
C VAL A 220 4.92 9.11 4.94
N TYR A 221 3.65 9.36 4.65
CA TYR A 221 3.23 10.14 3.48
C TYR A 221 3.55 11.64 3.58
N ARG A 222 3.91 12.13 4.76
CA ARG A 222 4.38 13.51 4.97
C ARG A 222 5.84 13.71 4.59
N CYS A 223 6.59 12.61 4.38
CA CYS A 223 7.99 12.66 3.95
C CYS A 223 8.10 12.98 2.47
N ILE A 224 9.17 13.67 2.08
CA ILE A 224 9.53 13.84 0.68
C ILE A 224 10.12 12.53 0.18
N ASP A 225 9.65 12.04 -0.96
CA ASP A 225 10.15 10.82 -1.58
C ASP A 225 11.61 10.98 -2.02
N PHE A 226 12.42 9.93 -1.82
CA PHE A 226 13.83 9.93 -2.25
C PHE A 226 14.01 9.79 -3.76
N MET A 227 13.02 9.21 -4.46
CA MET A 227 13.01 9.08 -5.93
C MET A 227 12.37 10.29 -6.63
N HIS A 228 11.41 10.94 -5.95
CA HIS A 228 10.64 12.08 -6.48
C HIS A 228 10.73 13.25 -5.50
N ARG A 229 11.94 13.83 -5.40
CA ARG A 229 12.33 14.82 -4.38
C ARG A 229 11.50 16.10 -4.35
N ASP A 230 10.71 16.36 -5.38
CA ASP A 230 9.81 17.50 -5.51
C ASP A 230 8.37 17.21 -5.05
N ARG A 231 8.04 15.96 -4.73
CA ARG A 231 6.68 15.53 -4.41
C ARG A 231 6.56 14.90 -3.03
N PRO A 232 6.00 15.61 -2.04
CA PRO A 232 5.50 14.94 -0.85
C PRO A 232 4.33 14.02 -1.26
N GLY A 233 4.20 12.89 -0.58
CA GLY A 233 3.12 11.96 -0.86
C GLY A 233 3.33 11.02 -2.05
N ALA A 234 4.42 11.12 -2.80
CA ALA A 234 4.75 10.19 -3.88
C ALA A 234 5.29 8.85 -3.35
N ILE A 235 5.61 8.78 -2.08
CA ILE A 235 6.19 7.58 -1.48
C ILE A 235 5.25 6.38 -1.63
N ARG A 236 5.82 5.24 -1.98
CA ARG A 236 5.13 3.95 -1.96
C ARG A 236 5.39 3.30 -0.62
N LYS A 237 4.33 3.06 0.12
CA LYS A 237 4.41 2.31 1.36
C LYS A 237 4.57 0.83 1.02
N SER A 238 5.64 0.26 1.51
CA SER A 238 5.95 -1.16 1.60
C SER A 238 6.54 -1.39 2.99
N TRP A 239 7.24 -2.46 3.23
CA TRP A 239 8.07 -2.61 4.41
C TRP A 239 8.97 -1.39 4.63
N TRP A 240 9.29 -1.08 5.88
CA TRP A 240 10.19 0.05 6.20
C TRP A 240 11.64 -0.21 5.73
N ILE A 241 12.03 -1.46 5.48
CA ILE A 241 13.30 -1.78 4.81
C ILE A 241 13.20 -1.44 3.32
N PRO A 242 14.09 -0.61 2.78
CA PRO A 242 14.14 -0.36 1.35
C PRO A 242 14.67 -1.58 0.61
N GLU A 243 13.95 -2.02 -0.42
CA GLU A 243 14.39 -3.09 -1.31
C GLU A 243 15.68 -2.70 -2.07
N GLY A 244 16.46 -3.70 -2.54
CA GLY A 244 17.79 -3.53 -3.08
C GLY A 244 17.99 -2.38 -4.07
N ASN A 245 17.08 -2.20 -5.04
CA ASN A 245 17.15 -1.06 -5.96
C ASN A 245 16.85 0.27 -5.25
N ALA A 246 15.82 0.33 -4.41
CA ALA A 246 15.47 1.50 -3.63
C ALA A 246 16.57 1.85 -2.62
N ALA A 247 17.20 0.85 -1.99
CA ALA A 247 18.31 1.03 -1.08
C ALA A 247 19.48 1.77 -1.74
N ARG A 248 19.88 1.31 -2.94
CA ARG A 248 20.97 1.92 -3.72
C ARG A 248 20.66 3.33 -4.23
N HIS A 249 19.38 3.67 -4.44
CA HIS A 249 18.95 4.98 -4.91
C HIS A 249 18.56 5.96 -3.81
N GLY A 250 19.06 5.74 -2.60
CA GLY A 250 18.91 6.67 -1.48
C GLY A 250 17.83 6.29 -0.48
N GLY A 251 17.21 5.11 -0.57
CA GLY A 251 16.19 4.65 0.38
C GLY A 251 16.75 4.48 1.80
N VAL A 252 18.02 4.03 1.95
CA VAL A 252 18.67 3.90 3.26
C VAL A 252 18.97 5.28 3.88
N ALA A 253 19.49 6.21 3.06
CA ALA A 253 19.73 7.59 3.51
C ALA A 253 18.39 8.29 3.89
N TRP A 254 17.32 8.01 3.13
CA TRP A 254 15.97 8.47 3.43
C TRP A 254 15.47 7.91 4.77
N LEU A 255 15.65 6.60 5.02
CA LEU A 255 15.27 5.95 6.28
C LEU A 255 16.05 6.56 7.45
N ARG A 256 17.37 6.76 7.30
CA ARG A 256 18.22 7.43 8.29
C ARG A 256 17.72 8.84 8.64
N ARG A 257 17.29 9.60 7.62
CA ARG A 257 16.79 10.96 7.78
C ARG A 257 15.46 11.00 8.52
N TYR A 258 14.48 10.23 8.10
CA TYR A 258 13.10 10.34 8.59
C TYR A 258 12.78 9.41 9.75
N TYR A 259 13.45 8.26 9.82
CA TYR A 259 13.21 7.22 10.83
C TYR A 259 14.53 6.69 11.40
N PRO A 260 15.28 7.52 12.16
CA PRO A 260 16.61 7.13 12.64
C PRO A 260 16.61 5.90 13.56
N SER A 261 15.51 5.59 14.25
CA SER A 261 15.36 4.36 15.04
C SER A 261 15.27 3.11 14.16
N LEU A 262 14.45 3.17 13.11
CA LEU A 262 14.33 2.07 12.14
C LEU A 262 15.63 1.88 11.35
N TYR A 263 16.32 2.96 11.03
CA TYR A 263 17.65 2.88 10.42
C TYR A 263 18.65 2.13 11.28
N ARG A 264 18.69 2.41 12.60
CA ARG A 264 19.56 1.66 13.53
C ARG A 264 19.20 0.18 13.55
N THR A 265 17.91 -0.14 13.63
CA THR A 265 17.44 -1.54 13.52
C THR A 265 17.85 -2.18 12.20
N LEU A 266 17.80 -1.45 11.08
CA LEU A 266 18.29 -1.95 9.79
C LEU A 266 19.77 -2.29 9.82
N VAL A 267 20.62 -1.39 10.36
CA VAL A 267 22.07 -1.62 10.45
C VAL A 267 22.39 -2.80 11.39
N ASP A 268 21.63 -2.97 12.47
CA ASP A 268 21.78 -4.12 13.37
C ASP A 268 21.43 -5.46 12.66
N LEU A 269 20.44 -5.45 11.77
CA LEU A 269 20.02 -6.62 10.98
C LEU A 269 20.94 -6.88 9.78
N VAL A 270 21.38 -5.81 9.12
CA VAL A 270 22.16 -5.84 7.88
C VAL A 270 23.27 -4.78 7.96
N PRO A 271 24.42 -5.08 8.58
CA PRO A 271 25.50 -4.10 8.82
C PRO A 271 25.97 -3.36 7.58
N SER A 272 25.98 -4.03 6.40
CA SER A 272 26.38 -3.40 5.12
C SER A 272 25.41 -2.29 4.66
N ALA A 273 24.23 -2.17 5.24
CA ALA A 273 23.33 -1.05 4.96
C ALA A 273 23.95 0.31 5.34
N ALA A 274 24.88 0.33 6.30
CA ALA A 274 25.58 1.57 6.69
C ALA A 274 26.42 2.17 5.53
N GLU A 275 26.83 1.38 4.57
CA GLU A 275 27.62 1.81 3.41
C GLU A 275 26.77 2.55 2.34
N LEU A 276 25.43 2.49 2.46
CA LEU A 276 24.47 3.05 1.49
C LEU A 276 23.88 4.41 1.93
N THR A 277 24.55 5.09 2.87
CA THR A 277 24.04 6.36 3.46
C THR A 277 24.75 7.60 2.91
#